data_d21c27b44a1cbe9cb2f30f293bc62cb3
#
_entry.id   d21c27b44a1cbe9cb2f30f293bc62cb3
#
_cell.length_a   1.000
_cell.length_b   1.000
_cell.length_c   1.000
_cell.angle_alpha   90.00
_cell.angle_beta   90.00
_cell.angle_gamma   90.00
#
_symmetry.space_group_name_H-M   'P 1'
#
loop_
_entity.id
_entity.type
_entity.pdbx_description
1 polymer ?
#
loop_
_entity_poly.entity_id
_entity_poly.type
_entity_poly.pdbx_seq_one_letter_code
_entity_poly.pdbx_strand_id
1 'polypeptide(L)'
;VHGKIDSATRSFQALRIAVNQELHHLAEALRWLPTRLRPGGRLLVISFHSLEDRMVKYAFRDHPYLRPVTKRPVVASLEELDRNNRSRTAKLRVACRVEPSAEVPGAVDEFEVRWEARS
;
A
#
# COMPACT_ATOMS: atom_id res chain seq x y z
N VAL A 1 25.91 0.85 30.64
CA VAL A 1 25.97 1.56 29.37
C VAL A 1 25.99 0.58 28.20
N HIS A 2 26.72 -0.51 28.34
CA HIS A 2 26.80 -1.56 27.33
C HIS A 2 25.42 -2.19 27.06
N GLY A 3 24.64 -2.44 28.13
CA GLY A 3 23.31 -3.00 28.00
C GLY A 3 22.31 -2.08 27.33
N LYS A 4 22.43 -0.77 27.48
CA LYS A 4 21.55 0.20 26.81
C LYS A 4 21.74 0.22 25.31
N ILE A 5 22.97 0.14 24.82
CA ILE A 5 23.29 0.13 23.40
C ILE A 5 22.75 -1.15 22.76
N ASP A 6 22.96 -2.30 23.41
CA ASP A 6 22.46 -3.58 22.92
C ASP A 6 20.92 -3.62 22.89
N SER A 7 20.27 -3.08 23.94
CA SER A 7 18.81 -3.00 24.00
C SER A 7 18.26 -2.13 22.88
N ALA A 8 18.87 -0.98 22.61
CA ALA A 8 18.46 -0.09 21.55
C ALA A 8 18.59 -0.79 20.18
N THR A 9 19.71 -1.46 19.93
CA THR A 9 19.95 -2.19 18.68
C THR A 9 18.91 -3.28 18.47
N ARG A 10 18.59 -4.05 19.50
CA ARG A 10 17.56 -5.10 19.44
C ARG A 10 16.18 -4.51 19.18
N SER A 11 15.86 -3.39 19.81
CA SER A 11 14.58 -2.70 19.61
C SER A 11 14.43 -2.23 18.16
N PHE A 12 15.48 -1.65 17.58
CA PHE A 12 15.49 -1.23 16.20
C PHE A 12 15.35 -2.41 15.23
N GLN A 13 16.00 -3.53 15.50
CA GLN A 13 15.83 -4.73 14.68
C GLN A 13 14.42 -5.28 14.76
N ALA A 14 13.84 -5.34 15.97
CA ALA A 14 12.48 -5.81 16.16
C ALA A 14 11.49 -4.92 15.41
N LEU A 15 11.68 -3.60 15.47
CA LEU A 15 10.84 -2.65 14.75
C LEU A 15 10.96 -2.83 13.24
N ARG A 16 12.17 -3.06 12.72
CA ARG A 16 12.41 -3.29 11.30
C ARG A 16 11.70 -4.56 10.82
N ILE A 17 11.76 -5.64 11.59
CA ILE A 17 11.07 -6.89 11.26
C ILE A 17 9.56 -6.68 11.24
N ALA A 18 9.02 -5.96 12.23
CA ALA A 18 7.58 -5.67 12.30
C ALA A 18 7.13 -4.84 11.09
N VAL A 19 7.88 -3.82 10.71
CA VAL A 19 7.57 -2.99 9.53
C VAL A 19 7.60 -3.83 8.26
N ASN A 20 8.59 -4.69 8.09
CA ASN A 20 8.68 -5.57 6.92
C ASN A 20 7.50 -6.53 6.85
N GLN A 21 7.06 -7.09 7.98
CA GLN A 21 5.88 -7.95 8.01
C GLN A 21 4.61 -7.21 7.61
N GLU A 22 4.44 -5.98 8.09
CA GLU A 22 3.31 -5.14 7.68
C GLU A 22 3.32 -4.86 6.18
N LEU A 23 4.49 -4.60 5.60
CA LEU A 23 4.62 -4.39 4.17
C LEU A 23 4.32 -5.65 3.37
N HIS A 24 4.72 -6.81 3.86
CA HIS A 24 4.35 -8.09 3.23
C HIS A 24 2.85 -8.33 3.28
N HIS A 25 2.20 -8.03 4.41
CA HIS A 25 0.74 -8.15 4.53
C HIS A 25 0.03 -7.20 3.57
N LEU A 26 0.52 -5.98 3.44
CA LEU A 26 -0.02 -5.03 2.49
C LEU A 26 0.15 -5.53 1.05
N ALA A 27 1.32 -6.06 0.71
CA ALA A 27 1.58 -6.61 -0.62
C ALA A 27 0.61 -7.76 -0.95
N GLU A 28 0.39 -8.68 -0.01
CA GLU A 28 -0.57 -9.76 -0.20
C GLU A 28 -2.00 -9.24 -0.36
N ALA A 29 -2.39 -8.28 0.46
CA ALA A 29 -3.71 -7.66 0.35
C ALA A 29 -3.91 -7.01 -1.02
N LEU A 30 -2.93 -6.24 -1.48
CA LEU A 30 -2.98 -5.57 -2.79
C LEU A 30 -3.01 -6.56 -3.95
N ARG A 31 -2.46 -7.75 -3.76
CA ARG A 31 -2.49 -8.82 -4.76
C ARG A 31 -3.86 -9.46 -4.87
N TRP A 32 -4.47 -9.81 -3.74
CA TRP A 32 -5.65 -10.67 -3.70
C TRP A 32 -6.98 -9.95 -3.53
N LEU A 33 -7.03 -8.81 -2.82
CA LEU A 33 -8.28 -8.08 -2.63
C LEU A 33 -8.95 -7.67 -3.94
N PRO A 34 -8.21 -7.21 -4.97
CA PRO A 34 -8.87 -6.87 -6.23
C PRO A 34 -9.64 -8.02 -6.87
N THR A 35 -9.19 -9.26 -6.67
CA THR A 35 -9.87 -10.44 -7.22
C THR A 35 -11.20 -10.73 -6.53
N ARG A 36 -11.43 -10.17 -5.36
CA ARG A 36 -12.65 -10.36 -4.57
C ARG A 36 -13.69 -9.28 -4.79
N LEU A 37 -13.30 -8.20 -5.47
CA LEU A 37 -14.22 -7.12 -5.78
C LEU A 37 -15.11 -7.49 -6.96
N ARG A 38 -16.33 -6.99 -6.94
CA ARG A 38 -17.21 -7.07 -8.11
C ARG A 38 -16.70 -6.14 -9.21
N PRO A 39 -16.96 -6.45 -10.48
CA PRO A 39 -16.68 -5.51 -11.57
C PRO A 39 -17.31 -4.14 -11.26
N GLY A 40 -16.52 -3.08 -11.42
CA GLY A 40 -16.96 -1.73 -11.07
C GLY A 40 -16.80 -1.37 -9.59
N GLY A 41 -16.50 -2.34 -8.74
CA GLY A 41 -16.21 -2.09 -7.33
C GLY A 41 -14.95 -1.25 -7.16
N ARG A 42 -14.83 -0.58 -6.02
CA ARG A 42 -13.70 0.30 -5.76
C ARG A 42 -12.89 -0.18 -4.56
N LEU A 43 -11.58 -0.09 -4.68
CA LEU A 43 -10.66 -0.35 -3.60
C LEU A 43 -10.06 0.98 -3.15
N LEU A 44 -10.24 1.29 -1.88
CA LEU A 44 -9.71 2.50 -1.27
C LEU A 44 -8.64 2.08 -0.25
N VAL A 45 -7.47 2.69 -0.35
CA VAL A 45 -6.37 2.42 0.59
C VAL A 45 -5.84 3.73 1.13
N ILE A 46 -5.74 3.80 2.45
CA ILE A 46 -5.13 4.93 3.15
C ILE A 46 -3.78 4.48 3.67
N SER A 47 -2.75 5.19 3.29
CA SER A 47 -1.39 4.95 3.77
C SER A 47 -0.90 6.14 4.57
N PHE A 48 0.02 5.91 5.50
CA PHE A 48 0.53 6.93 6.42
C PHE A 48 2.01 7.22 6.23
N HIS A 49 2.69 6.50 5.36
CA HIS A 49 4.07 6.82 5.02
C HIS A 49 4.34 6.52 3.54
N SER A 50 5.44 7.07 3.06
CA SER A 50 5.76 7.11 1.63
C SER A 50 5.96 5.72 1.01
N LEU A 51 6.51 4.77 1.76
CA LEU A 51 6.75 3.43 1.23
C LEU A 51 5.44 2.68 0.98
N GLU A 52 4.50 2.74 1.93
CA GLU A 52 3.16 2.19 1.74
C GLU A 52 2.45 2.83 0.54
N ASP A 53 2.48 4.15 0.46
CA ASP A 53 1.85 4.87 -0.64
C ASP A 53 2.43 4.46 -1.99
N ARG A 54 3.74 4.29 -2.06
CA ARG A 54 4.41 3.83 -3.29
C ARG A 54 3.97 2.44 -3.70
N MET A 55 3.84 1.52 -2.74
CA MET A 55 3.33 0.17 -2.99
C MET A 55 1.93 0.21 -3.57
N VAL A 56 1.06 1.00 -2.97
CA VAL A 56 -0.33 1.17 -3.44
C VAL A 56 -0.36 1.77 -4.83
N LYS A 57 0.42 2.81 -5.05
CA LYS A 57 0.52 3.48 -6.36
C LYS A 57 0.87 2.49 -7.47
N TYR A 58 1.91 1.68 -7.27
CA TYR A 58 2.35 0.73 -8.27
C TYR A 58 1.38 -0.43 -8.44
N ALA A 59 0.81 -0.91 -7.33
CA ALA A 59 -0.18 -1.98 -7.40
C ALA A 59 -1.43 -1.54 -8.16
N PHE A 60 -1.93 -0.34 -7.90
CA PHE A 60 -3.12 0.17 -8.59
C PHE A 60 -2.87 0.40 -10.07
N ARG A 61 -1.66 0.77 -10.44
CA ARG A 61 -1.28 0.97 -11.84
C ARG A 61 -1.12 -0.35 -12.59
N ASP A 62 -0.50 -1.33 -11.95
CA ASP A 62 0.00 -2.53 -12.63
C ASP A 62 -0.88 -3.76 -12.42
N HIS A 63 -1.78 -3.78 -11.43
CA HIS A 63 -2.62 -4.95 -11.17
C HIS A 63 -3.59 -5.19 -12.33
N PRO A 64 -3.67 -6.43 -12.85
CA PRO A 64 -4.50 -6.71 -14.03
C PRO A 64 -5.99 -6.47 -13.82
N TYR A 65 -6.47 -6.50 -12.57
CA TYR A 65 -7.89 -6.31 -12.25
C TYR A 65 -8.22 -4.90 -11.77
N LEU A 66 -7.25 -3.98 -11.79
CA LEU A 66 -7.46 -2.63 -11.29
C LEU A 66 -7.13 -1.57 -12.33
N ARG A 67 -7.86 -0.47 -12.23
CA ARG A 67 -7.55 0.78 -12.93
C ARG A 67 -7.53 1.90 -11.90
N PRO A 68 -6.45 2.66 -11.80
CA PRO A 68 -6.41 3.78 -10.84
C PRO A 68 -7.45 4.83 -11.20
N VAL A 69 -8.19 5.28 -10.20
CA VAL A 69 -9.15 6.37 -10.33
C VAL A 69 -8.47 7.69 -9.96
N THR A 70 -7.63 7.67 -8.92
CA THR A 70 -6.86 8.83 -8.48
C THR A 70 -5.54 8.90 -9.22
N LYS A 71 -5.24 10.02 -9.87
CA LYS A 71 -3.91 10.26 -10.45
C LYS A 71 -2.90 10.61 -9.37
N ARG A 72 -3.34 11.34 -8.36
CA ARG A 72 -2.55 11.73 -7.20
C ARG A 72 -3.28 11.31 -5.94
N PRO A 73 -2.56 11.01 -4.86
CA PRO A 73 -3.23 10.67 -3.62
C PRO A 73 -4.05 11.84 -3.11
N VAL A 74 -5.21 11.52 -2.55
CA VAL A 74 -6.02 12.51 -1.86
C VAL A 74 -5.44 12.71 -0.47
N VAL A 75 -5.19 13.96 -0.10
CA VAL A 75 -4.62 14.31 1.19
C VAL A 75 -5.66 15.05 2.03
N ALA A 76 -5.40 15.12 3.34
CA ALA A 76 -6.31 15.79 4.26
C ALA A 76 -6.44 17.29 3.92
N SER A 77 -7.65 17.82 4.03
CA SER A 77 -7.90 19.25 3.91
C SER A 77 -7.35 20.00 5.12
N LEU A 78 -7.23 21.32 4.99
CA LEU A 78 -6.80 22.17 6.12
C LEU A 78 -7.75 22.04 7.31
N GLU A 79 -9.06 21.95 7.04
CA GLU A 79 -10.05 21.71 8.10
C GLU A 79 -9.81 20.41 8.84
N GLU A 80 -9.52 19.36 8.11
CA GLU A 80 -9.27 18.05 8.72
C GLU A 80 -7.97 18.05 9.52
N LEU A 81 -6.94 18.73 9.04
CA LEU A 81 -5.68 18.88 9.77
C LEU A 81 -5.89 19.62 11.10
N ASP A 82 -6.77 20.61 11.15
CA ASP A 82 -7.13 21.31 12.38
C ASP A 82 -7.83 20.39 13.38
N ARG A 83 -8.66 19.48 12.90
CA ARG A 83 -9.39 18.52 13.76
C ARG A 83 -8.54 17.35 14.18
N ASN A 84 -7.65 16.89 13.30
CA ASN A 84 -6.85 15.70 13.52
C ASN A 84 -5.48 15.82 12.87
N ASN A 85 -4.48 16.13 13.68
CA ASN A 85 -3.10 16.23 13.23
C ASN A 85 -2.56 14.92 12.63
N ARG A 86 -3.12 13.78 13.02
CA ARG A 86 -2.68 12.45 12.51
C ARG A 86 -2.98 12.30 11.03
N SER A 87 -3.93 13.05 10.49
CA SER A 87 -4.27 13.00 9.07
C SER A 87 -3.22 13.67 8.16
N ARG A 88 -2.23 14.35 8.73
CA ARG A 88 -1.19 15.07 7.98
C ARG A 88 -0.46 14.17 6.98
N THR A 89 -0.15 12.93 7.37
CA THR A 89 0.59 12.00 6.52
C THR A 89 -0.31 11.02 5.77
N ALA A 90 -1.62 11.08 6.00
CA ALA A 90 -2.56 10.17 5.36
C ALA A 90 -2.69 10.49 3.86
N LYS A 91 -2.58 9.45 3.04
CA LYS A 91 -2.78 9.54 1.59
C LYS A 91 -3.78 8.48 1.18
N LEU A 92 -4.87 8.91 0.55
CA LEU A 92 -5.91 8.02 0.05
C LEU A 92 -5.73 7.84 -1.45
N ARG A 93 -5.70 6.57 -1.88
CA ARG A 93 -5.76 6.21 -3.29
C ARG A 93 -6.95 5.33 -3.56
N VAL A 94 -7.54 5.50 -4.72
CA VAL A 94 -8.73 4.76 -5.15
C VAL A 94 -8.45 4.08 -6.48
N ALA A 95 -8.82 2.82 -6.60
CA ALA A 95 -8.80 2.08 -7.85
C ALA A 95 -10.16 1.43 -8.09
N CYS A 96 -10.48 1.23 -9.34
CA CYS A 96 -11.72 0.58 -9.77
C CYS A 96 -11.42 -0.83 -10.27
N ARG A 97 -12.25 -1.80 -9.88
CA ARG A 97 -12.17 -3.16 -10.40
C ARG A 97 -12.59 -3.16 -11.87
N VAL A 98 -11.72 -3.68 -12.71
CA VAL A 98 -11.98 -3.89 -14.14
C VAL A 98 -11.77 -5.37 -14.47
N GLU A 99 -12.37 -5.84 -15.54
CA GLU A 99 -12.10 -7.17 -16.03
C GLU A 99 -10.77 -7.18 -16.78
N PRO A 100 -9.88 -8.14 -16.49
CA PRO A 100 -8.65 -8.25 -17.23
C PRO A 100 -8.93 -8.67 -18.67
N SER A 101 -8.03 -8.33 -19.58
CA SER A 101 -8.07 -8.84 -20.93
C SER A 101 -8.06 -10.38 -20.90
N ALA A 102 -8.95 -10.99 -21.67
CA ALA A 102 -9.03 -12.45 -21.76
C ALA A 102 -7.75 -13.11 -22.32
N GLU A 103 -6.82 -12.29 -22.77
CA GLU A 103 -5.58 -12.75 -23.40
C GLU A 103 -4.47 -13.10 -22.42
N VAL A 104 -4.65 -12.84 -21.11
CA VAL A 104 -3.60 -13.09 -20.10
C VAL A 104 -4.16 -13.93 -18.96
N PRO A 105 -4.40 -15.23 -19.19
CA PRO A 105 -4.81 -16.12 -18.11
C PRO A 105 -3.68 -16.26 -17.08
N GLY A 106 -4.02 -16.25 -15.80
CA GLY A 106 -3.03 -16.38 -14.73
C GLY A 106 -2.28 -15.12 -14.38
N ALA A 107 -2.64 -13.97 -14.96
CA ALA A 107 -1.95 -12.71 -14.71
C ALA A 107 -1.87 -12.32 -13.23
N VAL A 108 -2.87 -12.70 -12.44
CA VAL A 108 -2.89 -12.42 -11.00
C VAL A 108 -1.89 -13.28 -10.25
N ASP A 109 -1.75 -14.54 -10.65
CA ASP A 109 -0.80 -15.47 -10.00
C ASP A 109 0.65 -15.03 -10.23
N GLU A 110 0.92 -14.41 -11.37
CA GLU A 110 2.23 -13.89 -11.72
C GLU A 110 2.47 -12.46 -11.23
N PHE A 111 1.42 -11.80 -10.75
CA PHE A 111 1.53 -10.41 -10.31
C PHE A 111 2.20 -10.32 -8.95
N GLU A 112 3.26 -9.54 -8.88
CA GLU A 112 3.95 -9.23 -7.63
C GLU A 112 3.89 -7.73 -7.34
N VAL A 113 3.60 -7.40 -6.11
CA VAL A 113 3.60 -6.02 -5.65
C VAL A 113 5.03 -5.56 -5.41
N ARG A 114 5.44 -4.54 -6.14
CA ARG A 114 6.76 -3.94 -5.95
C ARG A 114 6.74 -3.03 -4.74
N TRP A 115 7.63 -3.27 -3.81
CA TRP A 115 7.72 -2.47 -2.60
C TRP A 115 9.16 -2.19 -2.18
N GLU A 116 10.13 -2.80 -2.83
CA GLU A 116 11.53 -2.54 -2.53
C GLU A 116 11.95 -1.19 -3.11
N ALA A 117 12.67 -0.43 -2.29
CA ALA A 117 13.23 0.82 -2.74
C ALA A 117 14.26 0.52 -3.83
N ARG A 118 14.04 1.01 -5.03
CA ARG A 118 15.08 0.99 -6.04
C ARG A 118 16.11 2.05 -5.68
N SER A 119 17.26 1.56 -5.40
CA SER A 119 18.42 2.44 -5.33
C SER A 119 18.68 3.05 -6.69
#